data_71ef67c71021f33249bb32c6e633a6c1
#
_entry.id   71ef67c71021f33249bb32c6e633a6c1
#
_cell.length_a   1.000
_cell.length_b   1.000
_cell.length_c   1.000
_cell.angle_alpha   90.00
_cell.angle_beta   90.00
_cell.angle_gamma   90.00
#
_symmetry.space_group_name_H-M   'P 1'
#
loop_
_entity.id
_entity.type
_entity.pdbx_description
1 polymer ?
#
loop_
_entity_poly.entity_id
_entity_poly.type
_entity_poly.pdbx_seq_one_letter_code
_entity_poly.pdbx_strand_id
1 'polypeptide(L)'
;MPGCPGDPAPDRRLRADEPTGCSSCEAGLAGGQVLADMWTQVRDVPEPRVETTEWALPRRRCGCCGKITAARVPDVPWATAXSXCYGPLIGGAVVLLGNEGNVPLARTALVLNGMYGTAVSTGFVARTLQRAAEALAARGYDEKMKAALRAEPVLCGDESLVNVLRRDLDEATGRPTEGAPHLLALRTPWPGLV
;
A
#
# COMPACT_ATOMS: atom_id res chain seq x y z
N MET A 1 -25.16 14.35 -8.56
CA MET A 1 -24.10 14.35 -7.54
C MET A 1 -23.85 15.78 -7.08
N PRO A 2 -23.84 16.09 -5.78
CA PRO A 2 -23.43 17.43 -5.37
C PRO A 2 -21.97 17.60 -5.84
N GLY A 3 -21.71 18.70 -6.50
CA GLY A 3 -20.39 18.96 -7.09
C GLY A 3 -19.29 18.98 -6.02
N CYS A 4 -18.20 18.32 -6.28
CA CYS A 4 -17.04 18.42 -5.43
C CYS A 4 -16.57 19.88 -5.42
N PRO A 5 -16.38 20.50 -4.25
CA PRO A 5 -15.94 21.90 -4.22
C PRO A 5 -14.59 22.03 -4.93
N GLY A 6 -14.45 23.09 -5.72
CA GLY A 6 -13.20 23.35 -6.43
C GLY A 6 -12.09 23.70 -5.46
N ASP A 7 -10.86 23.39 -5.85
CA ASP A 7 -9.68 23.79 -5.10
C ASP A 7 -9.43 25.28 -5.33
N PRO A 8 -9.40 26.12 -4.29
CA PRO A 8 -9.13 27.55 -4.47
C PRO A 8 -7.71 27.85 -4.95
N ALA A 9 -6.77 26.91 -4.78
CA ALA A 9 -5.36 27.07 -5.14
C ALA A 9 -4.85 25.88 -5.97
N PRO A 10 -5.37 25.68 -7.19
CA PRO A 10 -4.91 24.54 -8.01
C PRO A 10 -3.42 24.67 -8.38
N ASP A 11 -2.75 23.53 -8.50
CA ASP A 11 -1.31 23.48 -8.81
C ASP A 11 -0.96 24.16 -10.13
N ARG A 12 -1.88 24.10 -11.12
CA ARG A 12 -1.66 24.69 -12.45
C ARG A 12 -2.95 25.33 -12.94
N ARG A 13 -2.82 26.46 -13.64
CA ARG A 13 -3.90 27.08 -14.38
C ARG A 13 -3.53 27.16 -15.84
N LEU A 14 -4.31 26.50 -16.68
CA LEU A 14 -4.09 26.44 -18.12
C LEU A 14 -5.33 26.99 -18.82
N ARG A 15 -5.13 27.56 -20.00
CA ARG A 15 -6.23 28.01 -20.86
C ARG A 15 -6.32 27.05 -22.05
N ALA A 16 -7.51 26.52 -22.28
CA ALA A 16 -7.77 25.69 -23.45
C ALA A 16 -7.80 26.54 -24.73
N ASP A 17 -7.62 25.89 -25.85
CA ASP A 17 -7.73 26.57 -27.15
C ASP A 17 -9.17 27.06 -27.39
N GLU A 18 -9.30 28.17 -28.07
CA GLU A 18 -10.61 28.73 -28.39
C GLU A 18 -11.37 27.84 -29.37
N PRO A 19 -12.69 27.71 -29.21
CA PRO A 19 -13.48 26.95 -30.17
C PRO A 19 -13.49 27.63 -31.54
N THR A 20 -13.20 26.85 -32.56
CA THR A 20 -13.11 27.35 -33.94
C THR A 20 -14.42 27.27 -34.69
N GLY A 21 -15.34 26.39 -34.24
CA GLY A 21 -16.63 26.15 -34.89
C GLY A 21 -17.77 26.04 -33.90
N CYS A 22 -18.94 26.43 -34.34
CA CYS A 22 -20.17 26.33 -33.56
C CYS A 22 -20.59 24.88 -33.38
N SER A 23 -20.89 24.47 -32.16
CA SER A 23 -21.29 23.10 -31.85
C SER A 23 -22.69 22.72 -32.39
N SER A 24 -23.46 23.70 -32.86
CA SER A 24 -24.81 23.46 -33.40
C SER A 24 -24.89 23.54 -34.91
N CYS A 25 -24.30 24.58 -35.55
CA CYS A 25 -24.42 24.80 -37.00
C CYS A 25 -23.08 24.73 -37.74
N GLU A 26 -22.00 24.42 -37.02
CA GLU A 26 -20.63 24.26 -37.56
C GLU A 26 -20.03 25.55 -38.18
N ALA A 27 -20.72 26.68 -38.11
CA ALA A 27 -20.21 27.97 -38.61
C ALA A 27 -18.96 28.39 -37.84
N GLY A 28 -18.01 29.00 -38.52
CA GLY A 28 -16.78 29.49 -37.91
C GLY A 28 -17.06 30.59 -36.86
N LEU A 29 -16.34 30.57 -35.75
CA LEU A 29 -16.53 31.46 -34.62
C LEU A 29 -15.55 32.66 -34.59
N ALA A 30 -14.69 32.81 -35.62
CA ALA A 30 -13.66 33.86 -35.62
C ALA A 30 -14.22 35.29 -35.41
N GLY A 31 -15.43 35.57 -35.85
CA GLY A 31 -16.11 36.86 -35.65
C GLY A 31 -17.14 36.90 -34.53
N GLY A 32 -17.20 35.85 -33.71
CA GLY A 32 -18.18 35.74 -32.64
C GLY A 32 -17.89 36.65 -31.45
N GLN A 33 -18.90 36.91 -30.63
CA GLN A 33 -18.74 37.67 -29.40
C GLN A 33 -17.96 36.89 -28.39
N VAL A 34 -16.89 37.46 -27.84
CA VAL A 34 -16.10 36.87 -26.78
C VAL A 34 -16.87 36.98 -25.46
N LEU A 35 -17.03 35.86 -24.77
CA LEU A 35 -17.66 35.77 -23.47
C LEU A 35 -16.63 35.51 -22.38
N ALA A 36 -17.05 35.66 -21.11
CA ALA A 36 -16.17 35.32 -19.99
C ALA A 36 -15.85 33.82 -19.94
N ASP A 37 -14.62 33.50 -19.62
CA ASP A 37 -14.18 32.10 -19.49
C ASP A 37 -14.93 31.39 -18.36
N MET A 38 -15.31 30.16 -18.61
CA MET A 38 -15.76 29.23 -17.57
C MET A 38 -14.58 28.35 -17.18
N TRP A 39 -14.62 27.81 -15.98
CA TRP A 39 -13.53 26.97 -15.53
C TRP A 39 -14.03 25.57 -15.16
N THR A 40 -13.16 24.60 -15.29
CA THR A 40 -13.33 23.26 -14.75
C THR A 40 -12.00 22.82 -14.15
N GLN A 41 -12.03 21.95 -13.17
CA GLN A 41 -10.81 21.38 -12.58
C GLN A 41 -10.79 19.87 -12.80
N VAL A 42 -9.66 19.39 -13.27
CA VAL A 42 -9.38 17.97 -13.43
C VAL A 42 -8.35 17.58 -12.36
N ARG A 43 -8.71 16.66 -11.49
CA ARG A 43 -7.77 16.11 -10.51
C ARG A 43 -7.25 14.78 -11.03
N ASP A 44 -5.94 14.68 -11.10
CA ASP A 44 -5.29 13.49 -11.59
C ASP A 44 -4.02 13.23 -10.79
N VAL A 45 -3.53 12.00 -10.81
CA VAL A 45 -2.24 11.68 -10.21
C VAL A 45 -1.14 11.91 -11.24
N PRO A 46 0.01 12.49 -10.84
CA PRO A 46 1.13 12.60 -11.77
C PRO A 46 1.63 11.19 -12.14
N GLU A 47 2.25 11.06 -13.30
CA GLU A 47 2.80 9.79 -13.74
C GLU A 47 3.71 9.20 -12.65
N PRO A 48 3.36 8.04 -12.08
CA PRO A 48 4.18 7.46 -11.02
C PRO A 48 5.51 6.96 -11.59
N ARG A 49 6.59 7.30 -10.90
CA ARG A 49 7.92 6.86 -11.30
C ARG A 49 8.73 6.43 -10.08
N VAL A 50 9.58 5.45 -10.28
CA VAL A 50 10.51 4.99 -9.25
C VAL A 50 11.80 5.76 -9.37
N GLU A 51 12.23 6.37 -8.27
CA GLU A 51 13.56 6.98 -8.19
C GLU A 51 14.56 5.94 -7.71
N THR A 52 15.70 5.85 -8.38
CA THR A 52 16.78 4.98 -7.97
C THR A 52 17.91 5.82 -7.39
N THR A 53 18.21 5.60 -6.12
CA THR A 53 19.32 6.27 -5.44
C THR A 53 20.44 5.26 -5.21
N GLU A 54 21.64 5.57 -5.67
CA GLU A 54 22.82 4.76 -5.40
C GLU A 54 23.54 5.30 -4.18
N TRP A 55 23.80 4.43 -3.20
CA TRP A 55 24.50 4.77 -1.98
C TRP A 55 25.90 4.18 -2.00
N ALA A 56 26.92 5.01 -1.90
CA ALA A 56 28.26 4.54 -1.59
C ALA A 56 28.34 4.15 -0.12
N LEU A 57 28.81 2.94 0.16
CA LEU A 57 28.89 2.41 1.54
C LEU A 57 30.36 2.30 1.97
N PRO A 58 30.94 3.36 2.57
CA PRO A 58 32.32 3.32 3.02
C PRO A 58 32.58 2.17 3.99
N ARG A 59 33.75 1.56 3.85
CA ARG A 59 34.17 0.42 4.67
C ARG A 59 35.44 0.78 5.41
N ARG A 60 35.55 0.36 6.66
CA ARG A 60 36.75 0.56 7.48
C ARG A 60 37.19 -0.75 8.13
N ARG A 61 38.47 -0.99 8.13
CA ARG A 61 39.07 -2.11 8.87
C ARG A 61 39.45 -1.66 10.25
N CYS A 62 39.03 -2.40 11.26
CA CYS A 62 39.41 -2.09 12.66
C CYS A 62 40.90 -2.36 12.85
N GLY A 63 41.65 -1.39 13.42
CA GLY A 63 43.07 -1.55 13.73
C GLY A 63 43.34 -2.55 14.86
N CYS A 64 42.34 -2.79 15.71
CA CYS A 64 42.50 -3.67 16.86
C CYS A 64 42.25 -5.15 16.50
N CYS A 65 41.10 -5.46 15.90
CA CYS A 65 40.67 -6.86 15.66
C CYS A 65 40.62 -7.24 14.18
N GLY A 66 40.94 -6.33 13.28
CA GLY A 66 40.95 -6.56 11.86
C GLY A 66 39.57 -6.65 11.19
N LYS A 67 38.48 -6.64 11.95
CA LYS A 67 37.12 -6.73 11.43
C LYS A 67 36.81 -5.55 10.51
N ILE A 68 36.18 -5.84 9.36
CA ILE A 68 35.72 -4.83 8.41
C ILE A 68 34.26 -4.47 8.73
N THR A 69 33.99 -3.19 8.89
CA THR A 69 32.65 -2.64 9.10
C THR A 69 32.30 -1.72 7.94
N ALA A 70 31.13 -1.89 7.37
CA ALA A 70 30.61 -1.04 6.30
C ALA A 70 29.50 -0.13 6.83
N ALA A 71 29.35 1.04 6.24
CA ALA A 71 28.20 1.91 6.47
C ALA A 71 26.92 1.21 6.00
N ARG A 72 25.79 1.66 6.51
CA ARG A 72 24.47 1.16 6.12
C ARG A 72 23.66 2.29 5.51
N VAL A 73 22.71 1.92 4.65
CA VAL A 73 21.76 2.90 4.10
C VAL A 73 20.81 3.35 5.20
N PRO A 74 20.67 4.67 5.41
CA PRO A 74 19.69 5.17 6.38
C PRO A 74 18.28 4.70 6.04
N ASP A 75 17.50 4.34 7.05
CA ASP A 75 16.09 3.95 6.96
C ASP A 75 15.81 2.71 6.10
N VAL A 76 16.85 2.04 5.59
CA VAL A 76 16.69 0.82 4.79
C VAL A 76 17.64 -0.26 5.33
N PRO A 77 17.41 -0.74 6.57
CA PRO A 77 18.35 -1.68 7.22
C PRO A 77 18.49 -3.02 6.50
N TRP A 78 17.56 -3.35 5.61
CA TRP A 78 17.63 -4.57 4.79
C TRP A 78 18.47 -4.39 3.52
N ALA A 79 18.92 -3.17 3.20
CA ALA A 79 19.79 -2.94 2.04
C ALA A 79 21.18 -3.52 2.31
N THR A 80 21.64 -4.35 1.39
CA THR A 80 22.99 -4.95 1.47
C THR A 80 23.81 -4.55 0.25
N ALA A 81 25.10 -4.61 0.36
CA ALA A 81 26.00 -4.31 -0.75
C ALA A 81 25.72 -5.23 -1.95
N UNK A 82 25.63 -4.48 -3.01
CA UNK A 82 25.45 -5.19 -4.16
C UNK A 82 24.07 -5.70 -4.43
N SER A 83 23.37 -4.99 -3.82
CA SER A 83 22.00 -5.45 -4.06
C SER A 83 21.03 -4.32 -4.46
N UNK A 84 20.11 -4.55 -5.12
CA UNK A 84 19.02 -3.79 -5.37
C UNK A 84 18.02 -4.07 -4.37
N CYS A 85 17.56 -3.16 -3.88
CA CYS A 85 16.45 -3.38 -2.95
C CYS A 85 15.40 -2.27 -3.12
N TYR A 86 14.19 -2.60 -2.72
CA TYR A 86 13.11 -1.60 -2.75
C TYR A 86 13.05 -0.86 -1.40
N GLY A 87 12.77 0.43 -1.48
CA GLY A 87 12.70 1.31 -0.32
C GLY A 87 11.40 1.18 0.46
N PRO A 88 11.29 1.96 1.56
CA PRO A 88 10.14 1.84 2.47
C PRO A 88 8.80 2.22 1.85
N LEU A 89 8.74 3.11 0.86
CA LEU A 89 7.46 3.47 0.23
C LEU A 89 6.87 2.30 -0.56
N ILE A 90 7.71 1.58 -1.32
CA ILE A 90 7.26 0.35 -2.01
C ILE A 90 6.83 -0.69 -0.96
N GLY A 91 7.59 -0.80 0.15
CA GLY A 91 7.21 -1.68 1.26
C GLY A 91 5.86 -1.31 1.87
N GLY A 92 5.63 -0.02 2.06
CA GLY A 92 4.34 0.49 2.57
C GLY A 92 3.18 0.15 1.65
N ALA A 93 3.37 0.31 0.33
CA ALA A 93 2.35 -0.06 -0.66
C ALA A 93 2.03 -1.56 -0.62
N VAL A 94 3.06 -2.41 -0.41
CA VAL A 94 2.84 -3.86 -0.23
C VAL A 94 1.94 -4.13 0.99
N VAL A 95 2.25 -3.48 2.12
CA VAL A 95 1.48 -3.68 3.36
C VAL A 95 0.03 -3.20 3.19
N LEU A 96 -0.14 -2.03 2.59
CA LEU A 96 -1.47 -1.46 2.34
C LEU A 96 -2.31 -2.38 1.43
N LEU A 97 -1.75 -2.81 0.30
CA LEU A 97 -2.46 -3.69 -0.63
C LEU A 97 -2.77 -5.06 0.00
N GLY A 98 -1.82 -5.61 0.76
CA GLY A 98 -1.98 -6.94 1.35
C GLY A 98 -2.98 -6.98 2.51
N ASN A 99 -2.98 -5.95 3.37
CA ASN A 99 -3.81 -5.96 4.58
C ASN A 99 -5.13 -5.21 4.38
N GLU A 100 -5.08 -3.93 3.99
CA GLU A 100 -6.30 -3.15 3.78
C GLU A 100 -7.02 -3.54 2.48
N GLY A 101 -6.24 -3.80 1.42
CA GLY A 101 -6.78 -4.17 0.12
C GLY A 101 -7.13 -5.64 -0.03
N ASN A 102 -6.68 -6.49 0.88
CA ASN A 102 -6.84 -7.96 0.80
C ASN A 102 -6.38 -8.52 -0.55
N VAL A 103 -5.34 -7.92 -1.14
CA VAL A 103 -4.84 -8.31 -2.47
C VAL A 103 -3.86 -9.48 -2.32
N PRO A 104 -4.10 -10.62 -3.03
CA PRO A 104 -3.18 -11.76 -2.97
C PRO A 104 -1.75 -11.41 -3.42
N LEU A 105 -0.75 -12.13 -2.91
CA LEU A 105 0.67 -11.84 -3.12
C LEU A 105 1.04 -11.64 -4.61
N ALA A 106 0.56 -12.54 -5.48
CA ALA A 106 0.87 -12.47 -6.91
C ALA A 106 0.25 -11.23 -7.55
N ARG A 107 -0.95 -10.90 -7.13
CA ARG A 107 -1.67 -9.73 -7.66
C ARG A 107 -1.08 -8.43 -7.12
N THR A 108 -0.62 -8.41 -5.87
CA THR A 108 0.12 -7.27 -5.30
C THR A 108 1.38 -6.98 -6.15
N ALA A 109 2.14 -8.02 -6.47
CA ALA A 109 3.32 -7.86 -7.33
C ALA A 109 2.93 -7.31 -8.71
N LEU A 110 1.87 -7.87 -9.32
CA LEU A 110 1.37 -7.42 -10.62
C LEU A 110 0.97 -5.94 -10.61
N VAL A 111 0.21 -5.51 -9.59
CA VAL A 111 -0.25 -4.12 -9.45
C VAL A 111 0.93 -3.17 -9.32
N LEU A 112 1.90 -3.48 -8.44
CA LEU A 112 3.07 -2.62 -8.24
C LEU A 112 3.92 -2.54 -9.50
N ASN A 113 4.08 -3.66 -10.21
CA ASN A 113 4.86 -3.68 -11.46
C ASN A 113 4.16 -2.87 -12.55
N GLY A 114 2.84 -2.98 -12.66
CA GLY A 114 2.04 -2.22 -13.63
C GLY A 114 1.99 -0.72 -13.34
N MET A 115 1.86 -0.35 -12.06
CA MET A 115 1.75 1.07 -11.67
C MET A 115 3.08 1.81 -11.71
N TYR A 116 4.16 1.14 -11.31
CA TYR A 116 5.45 1.82 -11.07
C TYR A 116 6.58 1.32 -11.96
N GLY A 117 6.33 0.39 -12.86
CA GLY A 117 7.38 -0.19 -13.70
C GLY A 117 8.45 -0.96 -12.91
N THR A 118 8.08 -1.49 -11.74
CA THR A 118 9.02 -2.26 -10.91
C THR A 118 9.12 -3.71 -11.38
N ALA A 119 10.04 -4.48 -10.80
CA ALA A 119 10.14 -5.92 -11.01
C ALA A 119 9.98 -6.66 -9.67
N VAL A 120 8.97 -6.27 -8.92
CA VAL A 120 8.68 -6.85 -7.60
C VAL A 120 8.23 -8.30 -7.76
N SER A 121 8.86 -9.21 -7.01
CA SER A 121 8.49 -10.63 -7.01
C SER A 121 7.52 -10.95 -5.87
N THR A 122 6.80 -12.06 -5.99
CA THR A 122 5.93 -12.56 -4.92
C THR A 122 6.73 -12.85 -3.63
N GLY A 123 7.97 -13.31 -3.77
CA GLY A 123 8.86 -13.53 -2.63
C GLY A 123 9.21 -12.24 -1.90
N PHE A 124 9.39 -11.14 -2.64
CA PHE A 124 9.61 -9.83 -2.02
C PHE A 124 8.34 -9.39 -1.24
N VAL A 125 7.16 -9.56 -1.85
CA VAL A 125 5.88 -9.21 -1.21
C VAL A 125 5.74 -9.99 0.12
N ALA A 126 5.93 -11.31 0.08
CA ALA A 126 5.80 -12.16 1.27
C ALA A 126 6.77 -11.74 2.38
N ARG A 127 8.06 -11.54 2.03
CA ARG A 127 9.06 -11.11 3.01
C ARG A 127 8.78 -9.72 3.58
N THR A 128 8.20 -8.83 2.79
CA THR A 128 7.85 -7.48 3.26
C THR A 128 6.73 -7.54 4.29
N LEU A 129 5.69 -8.33 4.03
CA LEU A 129 4.60 -8.54 4.99
C LEU A 129 5.13 -9.19 6.28
N GLN A 130 6.01 -10.17 6.15
CA GLN A 130 6.64 -10.81 7.31
C GLN A 130 7.42 -9.80 8.14
N ARG A 131 8.28 -8.97 7.50
CA ARG A 131 9.05 -7.94 8.22
C ARG A 131 8.14 -6.93 8.93
N ALA A 132 7.02 -6.57 8.31
CA ALA A 132 6.04 -5.66 8.92
C ALA A 132 5.44 -6.30 10.18
N ALA A 133 5.03 -7.56 10.10
CA ALA A 133 4.50 -8.31 11.24
C ALA A 133 5.54 -8.42 12.37
N GLU A 134 6.78 -8.76 12.04
CA GLU A 134 7.88 -8.84 13.00
C GLU A 134 8.14 -7.49 13.69
N ALA A 135 8.08 -6.39 12.92
CA ALA A 135 8.28 -5.05 13.49
C ALA A 135 7.16 -4.64 14.44
N LEU A 136 5.92 -5.04 14.15
CA LEU A 136 4.77 -4.82 15.04
C LEU A 136 4.91 -5.66 16.32
N ALA A 137 5.23 -6.93 16.18
CA ALA A 137 5.44 -7.84 17.31
C ALA A 137 6.55 -7.33 18.25
N ALA A 138 7.68 -6.88 17.67
CA ALA A 138 8.80 -6.33 18.44
C ALA A 138 8.43 -5.07 19.23
N ARG A 139 7.39 -4.35 18.82
CA ARG A 139 6.88 -3.17 19.52
C ARG A 139 5.75 -3.51 20.52
N GLY A 140 5.47 -4.78 20.74
CA GLY A 140 4.44 -5.26 21.65
C GLY A 140 3.02 -4.98 21.18
N TYR A 141 2.83 -4.96 19.85
CA TYR A 141 1.53 -4.62 19.27
C TYR A 141 0.42 -5.53 19.79
N ASP A 142 0.66 -6.84 19.84
CA ASP A 142 -0.36 -7.81 20.24
C ASP A 142 -0.84 -7.56 21.68
N GLU A 143 0.09 -7.29 22.60
CA GLU A 143 -0.29 -7.05 24.00
C GLU A 143 -1.01 -5.71 24.16
N LYS A 144 -0.58 -4.69 23.42
CA LYS A 144 -1.27 -3.40 23.42
C LYS A 144 -2.70 -3.53 22.86
N MET A 145 -2.85 -4.29 21.77
CA MET A 145 -4.17 -4.56 21.17
C MET A 145 -5.06 -5.31 22.15
N LYS A 146 -4.55 -6.37 22.78
CA LYS A 146 -5.31 -7.13 23.79
C LYS A 146 -5.72 -6.25 24.96
N ALA A 147 -4.83 -5.38 25.43
CA ALA A 147 -5.13 -4.47 26.52
C ALA A 147 -6.22 -3.46 26.12
N ALA A 148 -6.13 -2.92 24.91
CA ALA A 148 -7.13 -2.00 24.40
C ALA A 148 -8.50 -2.67 24.29
N LEU A 149 -8.57 -3.89 23.74
CA LEU A 149 -9.81 -4.64 23.62
C LEU A 149 -10.42 -4.93 25.00
N ARG A 150 -9.60 -5.35 25.97
CA ARG A 150 -10.08 -5.63 27.34
C ARG A 150 -10.61 -4.40 28.06
N ALA A 151 -10.19 -3.21 27.67
CA ALA A 151 -10.63 -1.97 28.28
C ALA A 151 -11.97 -1.49 27.72
N GLU A 152 -12.44 -2.06 26.61
CA GLU A 152 -13.70 -1.65 26.00
C GLU A 152 -14.90 -2.22 26.74
N PRO A 153 -15.95 -1.43 26.98
CA PRO A 153 -17.14 -1.92 27.68
C PRO A 153 -17.95 -2.91 26.85
N VAL A 154 -17.83 -2.88 25.53
CA VAL A 154 -18.54 -3.78 24.62
C VAL A 154 -17.60 -4.24 23.53
N LEU A 155 -17.59 -5.53 23.25
CA LEU A 155 -16.87 -6.11 22.11
C LEU A 155 -17.88 -6.77 21.18
N CYS A 156 -17.70 -6.55 19.89
CA CYS A 156 -18.43 -7.28 18.85
C CYS A 156 -17.58 -8.46 18.41
N GLY A 157 -18.18 -9.65 18.40
CA GLY A 157 -17.48 -10.85 17.95
C GLY A 157 -18.15 -11.45 16.72
N ASP A 158 -17.35 -11.96 15.81
CA ASP A 158 -17.83 -12.73 14.67
C ASP A 158 -16.99 -13.99 14.51
N GLU A 159 -17.64 -15.07 14.13
CA GLU A 159 -17.01 -16.37 14.01
C GLU A 159 -17.19 -16.89 12.58
N SER A 160 -16.10 -17.22 11.94
CA SER A 160 -16.09 -17.69 10.55
C SER A 160 -15.35 -19.02 10.44
N LEU A 161 -15.91 -19.93 9.63
CA LEU A 161 -15.24 -21.18 9.29
C LEU A 161 -13.99 -20.89 8.47
N VAL A 162 -12.88 -21.56 8.81
CA VAL A 162 -11.61 -21.44 8.09
C VAL A 162 -11.25 -22.78 7.45
N ASN A 163 -10.96 -22.75 6.17
CA ASN A 163 -10.46 -23.94 5.49
C ASN A 163 -8.95 -24.09 5.70
N VAL A 164 -8.56 -25.15 6.38
CA VAL A 164 -7.15 -25.48 6.65
C VAL A 164 -6.71 -26.56 5.67
N LEU A 165 -5.58 -26.31 4.99
CA LEU A 165 -5.07 -27.23 3.98
C LEU A 165 -4.62 -28.58 4.54
N ARG A 166 -4.16 -28.58 5.80
CA ARG A 166 -3.80 -29.82 6.51
C ARG A 166 -4.63 -29.92 7.78
N ARG A 167 -5.28 -31.04 7.92
CA ARG A 167 -5.97 -31.43 9.15
C ARG A 167 -5.43 -32.81 9.56
N ASP A 168 -5.24 -33.00 10.84
CA ASP A 168 -4.94 -34.33 11.34
C ASP A 168 -6.18 -35.20 11.11
N LEU A 169 -5.97 -36.29 10.38
CA LEU A 169 -7.04 -37.22 10.05
C LEU A 169 -6.93 -38.46 10.93
N ASP A 170 -8.04 -38.95 11.40
CA ASP A 170 -8.13 -40.25 12.08
C ASP A 170 -7.74 -41.35 11.09
N GLU A 171 -6.78 -42.16 11.44
CA GLU A 171 -6.22 -43.19 10.57
C GLU A 171 -7.23 -44.26 10.14
N ALA A 172 -8.22 -44.52 10.99
CA ALA A 172 -9.21 -45.57 10.74
C ALA A 172 -10.39 -45.08 9.89
N THR A 173 -10.80 -43.81 10.05
CA THR A 173 -12.01 -43.29 9.41
C THR A 173 -11.71 -42.31 8.29
N GLY A 174 -10.48 -41.79 8.20
CA GLY A 174 -10.09 -40.76 7.23
C GLY A 174 -10.77 -39.40 7.46
N ARG A 175 -11.40 -39.22 8.61
CA ARG A 175 -12.09 -37.97 8.97
C ARG A 175 -11.20 -37.09 9.85
N PRO A 176 -11.39 -35.78 9.82
CA PRO A 176 -10.66 -34.90 10.72
C PRO A 176 -10.91 -35.28 12.19
N THR A 177 -9.84 -35.35 12.95
CA THR A 177 -9.89 -35.68 14.39
C THR A 177 -10.50 -34.56 15.20
N GLU A 178 -10.44 -33.33 14.70
CA GLU A 178 -11.03 -32.17 15.34
C GLU A 178 -12.09 -31.56 14.44
N GLY A 179 -13.01 -30.81 15.04
CA GLY A 179 -14.03 -30.05 14.32
C GLY A 179 -13.44 -29.03 13.35
N ALA A 180 -14.26 -28.47 12.48
CA ALA A 180 -13.80 -27.45 11.56
C ALA A 180 -13.23 -26.26 12.35
N PRO A 181 -12.01 -25.82 12.01
CA PRO A 181 -11.43 -24.67 12.73
C PRO A 181 -12.19 -23.38 12.42
N HIS A 182 -12.36 -22.56 13.43
CA HIS A 182 -13.04 -21.27 13.32
C HIS A 182 -12.07 -20.15 13.64
N LEU A 183 -12.22 -19.05 12.94
CA LEU A 183 -11.55 -17.79 13.25
C LEU A 183 -12.53 -16.91 14.02
N LEU A 184 -12.17 -16.53 15.24
CA LEU A 184 -12.95 -15.57 16.01
C LEU A 184 -12.35 -14.19 15.84
N ALA A 185 -13.10 -13.29 15.25
CA ALA A 185 -12.72 -11.89 15.12
C ALA A 185 -13.39 -11.07 16.22
N LEU A 186 -12.61 -10.29 16.94
CA LEU A 186 -13.11 -9.36 17.94
C LEU A 186 -12.81 -7.93 17.52
N ARG A 187 -13.79 -7.05 17.66
CA ARG A 187 -13.62 -5.63 17.38
C ARG A 187 -14.42 -4.77 18.33
N THR A 188 -14.00 -3.53 18.48
CA THR A 188 -14.80 -2.52 19.20
C THR A 188 -15.98 -2.10 18.31
N PRO A 189 -17.11 -1.67 18.91
CA PRO A 189 -18.21 -1.09 18.15
C PRO A 189 -17.78 0.30 17.67
N TRP A 190 -17.15 0.35 16.50
CA TRP A 190 -16.68 1.62 15.92
C TRP A 190 -17.90 2.45 15.49
N PRO A 191 -18.06 3.69 15.97
CA PRO A 191 -19.00 4.61 15.35
C PRO A 191 -18.36 5.06 14.02
N GLY A 192 -18.83 4.52 12.96
CA GLY A 192 -18.24 4.54 11.61
C GLY A 192 -17.42 5.74 11.21
N LEU A 193 -16.44 5.48 10.37
CA LEU A 193 -15.84 6.51 9.55
C LEU A 193 -16.95 7.09 8.65
N VAL A 194 -17.43 8.27 8.98
CA VAL A 194 -18.35 9.05 8.16
C VAL A 194 -17.55 9.77 7.08
#